data_ae6fb08af3a4c44e6cbc8a65cd3992f2
#
_entry.id   ae6fb08af3a4c44e6cbc8a65cd3992f2
#
_cell.length_a   1.000
_cell.length_b   1.000
_cell.length_c   1.000
_cell.angle_alpha   90.00
_cell.angle_beta   90.00
_cell.angle_gamma   90.00
#
_symmetry.space_group_name_H-M   'P 1'
#
loop_
_entity.id
_entity.type
_entity.pdbx_description
1 polymer ?
#
loop_
_entity_poly.entity_id
_entity_poly.type
_entity_poly.pdbx_seq_one_letter_code
_entity_poly.pdbx_strand_id
1 'polypeptide(L)'
;TRALQVELGITDLADNFGPTTERLYSQNLLRRQDGVTNRKFAILQGALWCKGYNPGYNLSETEDGTVVFNGVFDADVEKAIIELKEDAGLINPDGVVTVNIMKALMSMDSFKLLSSYGGTEAVREMQQKLNRKYEAYTGITPCDGVYGRNTNRALIYALQAEEGMPTDVANANFGVTTRLCCPEIPYARNSSSARRYPGTSSGSYYSAAQITAIAELLQFALLVNGHSAGAIDGEYGDATRQALYDFQEDMKITPTGYADKTTWLSLFISCGDTSRSALAADCATQLTAAKAKTLYDNGYRYIGRYLTGNNKKITRSEAQIIFDAGLKFFPIYQSSANYLEYFTPQQGADDAQKAKKAATELGLPENTIIYFAVDFDCLDYQITNNVIPYFERVHSEMADSGYRVGIYGTRNACMRVSNLGYAYSSFVGDMSTGFSGNLGFKMPSNWAFDQFVTTTIGSGNGEIEIDKDGYSGYDPAVSRLNDISSAPSPEKLFAGNSANDEVVGPTVDILGYQIPLFKLNVGLEVKDIVKMEVEFDQQENAYKVLIGVTKESLSTEITG
;
A
#
# COMPACT_ATOMS: atom_id res chain seq x y z
N THR A 1 -22.52 -16.77 10.43
CA THR A 1 -21.79 -17.97 10.89
C THR A 1 -22.30 -18.45 12.23
N ARG A 2 -22.33 -17.62 13.32
CA ARG A 2 -22.76 -18.04 14.68
C ARG A 2 -24.12 -18.68 14.71
N ALA A 3 -25.14 -18.17 14.00
CA ALA A 3 -26.46 -18.77 13.94
C ALA A 3 -26.42 -20.21 13.40
N LEU A 4 -25.64 -20.47 12.36
CA LEU A 4 -25.42 -21.81 11.83
C LEU A 4 -24.71 -22.73 12.84
N GLN A 5 -23.74 -22.22 13.57
CA GLN A 5 -23.03 -22.97 14.62
C GLN A 5 -23.97 -23.41 15.74
N VAL A 6 -24.89 -22.55 16.17
CA VAL A 6 -25.96 -22.91 17.14
C VAL A 6 -26.80 -24.07 16.62
N GLU A 7 -27.24 -24.01 15.35
CA GLU A 7 -28.06 -25.08 14.73
C GLU A 7 -27.26 -26.37 14.48
N LEU A 8 -25.95 -26.33 14.53
CA LEU A 8 -25.04 -27.48 14.50
C LEU A 8 -24.71 -28.01 15.90
N GLY A 9 -25.24 -27.40 16.97
CA GLY A 9 -24.99 -27.78 18.36
C GLY A 9 -23.62 -27.34 18.91
N ILE A 10 -23.00 -26.34 18.31
CA ILE A 10 -21.74 -25.75 18.80
C ILE A 10 -22.08 -24.73 19.88
N THR A 11 -21.45 -24.86 21.05
CA THR A 11 -21.62 -23.95 22.20
C THR A 11 -20.58 -22.86 22.29
N ASP A 12 -19.37 -23.14 21.82
CA ASP A 12 -18.28 -22.16 21.74
C ASP A 12 -18.30 -21.50 20.34
N LEU A 13 -19.01 -20.36 20.25
CA LEU A 13 -19.34 -19.71 18.99
C LEU A 13 -18.20 -18.79 18.52
N ALA A 14 -17.88 -18.86 17.24
CA ALA A 14 -16.87 -18.02 16.59
C ALA A 14 -17.44 -17.36 15.31
N ASP A 15 -16.84 -16.25 14.89
CA ASP A 15 -17.26 -15.56 13.66
C ASP A 15 -16.76 -16.24 12.38
N ASN A 16 -15.83 -17.19 12.51
CA ASN A 16 -15.25 -17.94 11.40
C ASN A 16 -15.96 -19.28 11.16
N PHE A 17 -15.88 -19.77 9.92
CA PHE A 17 -16.33 -21.11 9.53
C PHE A 17 -15.14 -22.08 9.66
N GLY A 18 -14.78 -22.42 10.91
CA GLY A 18 -13.60 -23.21 11.23
C GLY A 18 -13.81 -24.73 11.12
N PRO A 19 -12.75 -25.54 11.39
CA PRO A 19 -12.77 -27.00 11.20
C PRO A 19 -13.90 -27.73 11.92
N THR A 20 -14.30 -27.29 13.12
CA THR A 20 -15.42 -27.88 13.84
C THR A 20 -16.74 -27.67 13.10
N THR A 21 -16.98 -26.46 12.59
CA THR A 21 -18.17 -26.13 11.80
C THR A 21 -18.17 -26.93 10.51
N GLU A 22 -17.04 -27.02 9.80
CA GLU A 22 -16.90 -27.82 8.58
C GLU A 22 -17.24 -29.29 8.82
N ARG A 23 -16.65 -29.90 9.84
CA ARG A 23 -16.87 -31.29 10.19
C ARG A 23 -18.32 -31.59 10.55
N LEU A 24 -18.96 -30.72 11.34
CA LEU A 24 -20.38 -30.96 11.73
C LEU A 24 -21.33 -30.70 10.56
N TYR A 25 -21.09 -29.69 9.77
CA TYR A 25 -21.88 -29.38 8.59
C TYR A 25 -21.77 -30.48 7.51
N SER A 26 -20.57 -31.03 7.29
CA SER A 26 -20.32 -32.10 6.30
C SER A 26 -21.15 -33.38 6.56
N GLN A 27 -21.58 -33.61 7.80
CA GLN A 27 -22.38 -34.78 8.16
C GLN A 27 -23.84 -34.73 7.62
N ASN A 28 -24.34 -33.53 7.30
CA ASN A 28 -25.71 -33.36 6.81
C ASN A 28 -25.82 -32.09 5.94
N LEU A 29 -25.41 -32.22 4.67
CA LEU A 29 -25.45 -31.13 3.70
C LEU A 29 -26.90 -30.73 3.40
N LEU A 30 -27.13 -29.40 3.32
CA LEU A 30 -28.43 -28.87 2.99
C LEU A 30 -28.76 -29.13 1.51
N ARG A 31 -29.99 -29.55 1.26
CA ARG A 31 -30.56 -29.76 -0.07
C ARG A 31 -32.06 -29.56 0.00
N ARG A 32 -32.71 -29.44 -1.15
CA ARG A 32 -34.17 -29.30 -1.25
C ARG A 32 -34.90 -30.37 -0.45
N GLN A 33 -35.87 -29.94 0.33
CA GLN A 33 -36.78 -30.77 1.13
C GLN A 33 -38.16 -30.09 1.15
N ASP A 34 -38.99 -30.41 0.17
CA ASP A 34 -40.30 -29.79 0.05
C ASP A 34 -41.18 -30.05 1.28
N GLY A 35 -41.85 -29.00 1.77
CA GLY A 35 -42.72 -29.06 2.92
C GLY A 35 -42.03 -29.16 4.29
N VAL A 36 -40.71 -29.10 4.36
CA VAL A 36 -39.96 -29.12 5.62
C VAL A 36 -39.49 -27.70 5.97
N THR A 37 -39.89 -27.24 7.17
CA THR A 37 -39.39 -25.98 7.73
C THR A 37 -38.21 -26.24 8.66
N ASN A 38 -37.10 -25.53 8.48
CA ASN A 38 -35.88 -25.69 9.27
C ASN A 38 -35.15 -24.33 9.41
N ARG A 39 -34.69 -24.02 10.62
CA ARG A 39 -33.91 -22.76 10.86
C ARG A 39 -32.65 -22.68 10.03
N LYS A 40 -31.99 -23.80 9.72
CA LYS A 40 -30.84 -23.83 8.80
C LYS A 40 -31.21 -23.36 7.40
N PHE A 41 -32.45 -23.63 6.94
CA PHE A 41 -32.92 -23.12 5.64
C PHE A 41 -33.20 -21.64 5.69
N ALA A 42 -33.72 -21.08 6.79
CA ALA A 42 -33.86 -19.63 6.95
C ALA A 42 -32.49 -18.93 6.96
N ILE A 43 -31.49 -19.52 7.61
CA ILE A 43 -30.10 -19.02 7.59
C ILE A 43 -29.54 -19.04 6.16
N LEU A 44 -29.78 -20.11 5.40
CA LEU A 44 -29.40 -20.25 4.01
C LEU A 44 -30.07 -19.19 3.12
N GLN A 45 -31.38 -19.00 3.27
CA GLN A 45 -32.13 -17.97 2.53
C GLN A 45 -31.60 -16.58 2.82
N GLY A 46 -31.31 -16.23 4.08
CA GLY A 46 -30.72 -14.98 4.46
C GLY A 46 -29.31 -14.78 3.87
N ALA A 47 -28.49 -15.82 3.84
CA ALA A 47 -27.17 -15.77 3.24
C ALA A 47 -27.23 -15.55 1.71
N LEU A 48 -28.12 -16.25 1.01
CA LEU A 48 -28.38 -16.06 -0.42
C LEU A 48 -28.83 -14.63 -0.72
N TRP A 49 -29.79 -14.12 0.04
CA TRP A 49 -30.31 -12.76 -0.09
C TRP A 49 -29.17 -11.72 0.06
N CYS A 50 -28.34 -11.85 1.09
CA CYS A 50 -27.20 -10.96 1.30
C CYS A 50 -26.16 -11.03 0.18
N LYS A 51 -26.15 -12.11 -0.60
CA LYS A 51 -25.27 -12.28 -1.78
C LYS A 51 -25.91 -11.82 -3.09
N GLY A 52 -27.15 -11.32 -3.05
CA GLY A 52 -27.90 -10.87 -4.23
C GLY A 52 -28.58 -11.99 -5.02
N TYR A 53 -28.83 -13.14 -4.38
CA TYR A 53 -29.60 -14.25 -4.97
C TYR A 53 -30.98 -14.32 -4.31
N ASN A 54 -32.03 -14.34 -5.14
CA ASN A 54 -33.40 -14.40 -4.63
C ASN A 54 -33.77 -15.83 -4.19
N PRO A 55 -33.94 -16.11 -2.88
CA PRO A 55 -34.27 -17.44 -2.37
C PRO A 55 -35.78 -17.79 -2.42
N GLY A 56 -36.59 -17.04 -3.18
CA GLY A 56 -38.01 -17.25 -3.41
C GLY A 56 -38.89 -16.05 -3.09
N TYR A 57 -40.14 -16.08 -3.62
CA TYR A 57 -41.12 -15.01 -3.48
C TYR A 57 -41.92 -15.05 -2.16
N ASN A 58 -41.70 -16.05 -1.32
CA ASN A 58 -42.38 -16.18 -0.04
C ASN A 58 -41.69 -15.41 1.10
N LEU A 59 -40.98 -14.36 0.76
CA LEU A 59 -40.42 -13.41 1.71
C LEU A 59 -41.54 -12.47 2.12
N SER A 60 -41.95 -12.47 3.38
CA SER A 60 -42.79 -11.42 3.91
C SER A 60 -41.88 -10.26 4.37
N GLU A 61 -42.19 -9.09 3.87
CA GLU A 61 -41.61 -7.85 4.39
C GLU A 61 -42.55 -7.34 5.47
N THR A 62 -42.04 -7.12 6.66
CA THR A 62 -42.77 -6.50 7.75
C THR A 62 -42.94 -5.00 7.52
N GLU A 63 -43.89 -4.33 8.21
CA GLU A 63 -44.14 -2.89 8.04
C GLU A 63 -42.90 -1.99 8.27
N ASP A 64 -41.89 -2.50 8.99
CA ASP A 64 -40.60 -1.83 9.24
C ASP A 64 -39.51 -2.18 8.21
N GLY A 65 -39.84 -2.88 7.12
CA GLY A 65 -38.90 -3.28 6.07
C GLY A 65 -38.06 -4.52 6.41
N THR A 66 -38.38 -5.23 7.50
CA THR A 66 -37.66 -6.46 7.86
C THR A 66 -38.09 -7.62 6.95
N VAL A 67 -37.11 -8.26 6.30
CA VAL A 67 -37.34 -9.45 5.47
C VAL A 67 -37.39 -10.69 6.35
N VAL A 68 -38.53 -11.44 6.28
CA VAL A 68 -38.71 -12.68 7.03
C VAL A 68 -38.56 -13.89 6.11
N PHE A 69 -37.60 -14.76 6.43
CA PHE A 69 -37.35 -16.00 5.71
C PHE A 69 -38.21 -17.15 6.27
N ASN A 70 -38.94 -17.86 5.40
CA ASN A 70 -39.87 -18.90 5.79
C ASN A 70 -39.22 -20.20 6.27
N GLY A 71 -37.90 -20.36 6.06
CA GLY A 71 -37.15 -21.55 6.46
C GLY A 71 -37.51 -22.82 5.67
N VAL A 72 -37.97 -22.68 4.43
CA VAL A 72 -38.28 -23.80 3.52
C VAL A 72 -37.23 -23.82 2.40
N PHE A 73 -36.68 -25.01 2.13
CA PHE A 73 -35.78 -25.19 0.98
C PHE A 73 -36.57 -25.85 -0.16
N ASP A 74 -37.26 -25.02 -0.94
CA ASP A 74 -38.04 -25.36 -2.12
C ASP A 74 -37.27 -25.21 -3.44
N ALA A 75 -38.00 -25.21 -4.57
CA ALA A 75 -37.43 -25.07 -5.89
C ALA A 75 -36.78 -23.68 -6.13
N ASP A 76 -37.28 -22.62 -5.49
CA ASP A 76 -36.73 -21.29 -5.64
C ASP A 76 -35.37 -21.15 -4.94
N VAL A 77 -35.25 -21.70 -3.73
CA VAL A 77 -33.95 -21.78 -3.03
C VAL A 77 -32.96 -22.64 -3.79
N GLU A 78 -33.42 -23.79 -4.34
CA GLU A 78 -32.58 -24.63 -5.20
C GLU A 78 -32.05 -23.87 -6.43
N LYS A 79 -32.95 -23.13 -7.10
CA LYS A 79 -32.58 -22.28 -8.23
C LYS A 79 -31.54 -21.20 -7.85
N ALA A 80 -31.70 -20.53 -6.72
CA ALA A 80 -30.77 -19.54 -6.22
C ALA A 80 -29.38 -20.14 -5.91
N ILE A 81 -29.33 -21.38 -5.40
CA ILE A 81 -28.06 -22.11 -5.19
C ILE A 81 -27.39 -22.44 -6.54
N ILE A 82 -28.16 -22.88 -7.52
CA ILE A 82 -27.65 -23.20 -8.86
C ILE A 82 -27.08 -21.92 -9.50
N GLU A 83 -27.82 -20.80 -9.44
CA GLU A 83 -27.37 -19.50 -9.96
C GLU A 83 -26.06 -19.03 -9.29
N LEU A 84 -25.96 -19.15 -7.95
CA LEU A 84 -24.70 -18.83 -7.24
C LEU A 84 -23.55 -19.70 -7.71
N LYS A 85 -23.76 -20.99 -7.92
CA LYS A 85 -22.74 -21.92 -8.39
C LYS A 85 -22.31 -21.64 -9.83
N GLU A 86 -23.26 -21.23 -10.70
CA GLU A 86 -22.97 -20.75 -12.07
C GLU A 86 -22.10 -19.49 -12.04
N ASP A 87 -22.48 -18.51 -11.22
CA ASP A 87 -21.71 -17.30 -11.01
C ASP A 87 -20.32 -17.57 -10.41
N ALA A 88 -20.21 -18.57 -9.53
CA ALA A 88 -18.92 -19.05 -9.03
C ALA A 88 -18.11 -19.86 -10.06
N GLY A 89 -18.68 -20.11 -11.25
CA GLY A 89 -18.02 -20.79 -12.35
C GLY A 89 -18.01 -22.32 -12.27
N LEU A 90 -18.83 -22.94 -11.41
CA LEU A 90 -18.85 -24.39 -11.27
C LEU A 90 -19.58 -25.07 -12.43
N ILE A 91 -19.11 -26.27 -12.81
CA ILE A 91 -19.65 -27.04 -13.92
C ILE A 91 -20.78 -27.94 -13.43
N ASN A 92 -21.87 -27.98 -14.19
CA ASN A 92 -23.05 -28.80 -13.89
C ASN A 92 -23.58 -28.60 -12.45
N PRO A 93 -23.91 -27.37 -12.05
CA PRO A 93 -24.30 -27.07 -10.69
C PRO A 93 -25.64 -27.79 -10.35
N ASP A 94 -25.68 -28.28 -9.13
CA ASP A 94 -26.88 -28.90 -8.51
C ASP A 94 -27.37 -28.07 -7.30
N GLY A 95 -28.50 -28.43 -6.72
CA GLY A 95 -29.09 -27.76 -5.55
C GLY A 95 -28.45 -28.15 -4.21
N VAL A 96 -27.37 -28.94 -4.17
CA VAL A 96 -26.71 -29.35 -2.91
C VAL A 96 -25.83 -28.25 -2.39
N VAL A 97 -26.00 -27.82 -1.14
CA VAL A 97 -25.12 -26.84 -0.50
C VAL A 97 -23.95 -27.57 0.13
N THR A 98 -22.84 -27.71 -0.63
CA THR A 98 -21.61 -28.34 -0.14
C THR A 98 -20.96 -27.52 0.98
N VAL A 99 -19.96 -28.08 1.67
CA VAL A 99 -19.19 -27.35 2.71
C VAL A 99 -18.58 -26.07 2.12
N ASN A 100 -17.96 -26.14 0.95
CA ASN A 100 -17.34 -25.00 0.30
C ASN A 100 -18.37 -23.92 -0.10
N ILE A 101 -19.55 -24.33 -0.61
CA ILE A 101 -20.64 -23.39 -0.91
C ILE A 101 -21.19 -22.74 0.36
N MET A 102 -21.41 -23.49 1.44
CA MET A 102 -21.87 -22.90 2.70
C MET A 102 -20.82 -21.93 3.27
N LYS A 103 -19.56 -22.28 3.19
CA LYS A 103 -18.45 -21.42 3.62
C LYS A 103 -18.39 -20.12 2.80
N ALA A 104 -18.56 -20.22 1.48
CA ALA A 104 -18.64 -19.09 0.57
C ALA A 104 -19.86 -18.17 0.88
N LEU A 105 -21.02 -18.75 1.17
CA LEU A 105 -22.21 -18.02 1.59
C LEU A 105 -22.00 -17.27 2.91
N MET A 106 -21.21 -17.83 3.84
CA MET A 106 -20.92 -17.22 5.15
C MET A 106 -19.74 -16.23 5.13
N SER A 107 -19.06 -16.08 4.00
CA SER A 107 -17.98 -15.09 3.80
C SER A 107 -18.54 -13.70 3.45
N MET A 108 -17.66 -12.71 3.32
CA MET A 108 -17.99 -11.38 2.78
C MET A 108 -17.81 -11.29 1.26
N ASP A 109 -17.36 -12.39 0.62
CA ASP A 109 -17.07 -12.44 -0.82
C ASP A 109 -18.32 -12.25 -1.68
N SER A 110 -18.20 -11.61 -2.85
CA SER A 110 -19.25 -11.50 -3.86
C SER A 110 -19.01 -12.46 -5.01
N PHE A 111 -20.11 -12.93 -5.63
CA PHE A 111 -20.07 -13.73 -6.86
C PHE A 111 -20.75 -13.01 -8.04
N LYS A 112 -21.26 -11.81 -7.81
CA LYS A 112 -21.75 -10.89 -8.84
C LYS A 112 -20.64 -9.91 -9.23
N LEU A 113 -20.56 -9.56 -10.52
CA LEU A 113 -19.57 -8.57 -11.01
C LEU A 113 -19.73 -7.22 -10.31
N LEU A 114 -18.68 -6.71 -9.73
CA LEU A 114 -18.63 -5.42 -9.04
C LEU A 114 -17.97 -4.34 -9.92
N SER A 115 -18.58 -4.03 -11.07
CA SER A 115 -18.03 -3.05 -12.03
C SER A 115 -17.86 -1.65 -11.45
N SER A 116 -18.75 -1.23 -10.52
CA SER A 116 -18.62 0.04 -9.80
C SER A 116 -17.42 0.13 -8.86
N TYR A 117 -16.80 -1.01 -8.54
CA TYR A 117 -15.59 -1.12 -7.72
C TYR A 117 -14.37 -1.54 -8.54
N GLY A 118 -14.40 -1.33 -9.87
CA GLY A 118 -13.29 -1.65 -10.76
C GLY A 118 -13.24 -3.12 -11.21
N GLY A 119 -14.26 -3.91 -10.90
CA GLY A 119 -14.36 -5.29 -11.36
C GLY A 119 -14.52 -5.40 -12.88
N THR A 120 -13.82 -6.36 -13.49
CA THR A 120 -13.85 -6.62 -14.94
C THR A 120 -14.24 -8.07 -15.22
N GLU A 121 -14.87 -8.30 -16.39
CA GLU A 121 -15.21 -9.67 -16.83
C GLU A 121 -13.97 -10.54 -17.01
N ALA A 122 -12.87 -10.00 -17.53
CA ALA A 122 -11.63 -10.77 -17.70
C ALA A 122 -11.08 -11.31 -16.37
N VAL A 123 -11.13 -10.51 -15.31
CA VAL A 123 -10.74 -10.98 -13.96
C VAL A 123 -11.77 -12.00 -13.42
N ARG A 124 -13.08 -11.76 -13.63
CA ARG A 124 -14.15 -12.67 -13.19
C ARG A 124 -14.05 -14.05 -13.87
N GLU A 125 -13.83 -14.10 -15.16
CA GLU A 125 -13.65 -15.36 -15.92
C GLU A 125 -12.50 -16.19 -15.35
N MET A 126 -11.38 -15.55 -14.98
CA MET A 126 -10.26 -16.23 -14.34
C MET A 126 -10.56 -16.67 -12.91
N GLN A 127 -11.26 -15.86 -12.12
CA GLN A 127 -11.75 -16.27 -10.79
C GLN A 127 -12.64 -17.51 -10.89
N GLN A 128 -13.57 -17.55 -11.85
CA GLN A 128 -14.40 -18.70 -12.15
C GLN A 128 -13.58 -19.91 -12.59
N LYS A 129 -12.54 -19.71 -13.40
CA LYS A 129 -11.64 -20.77 -13.83
C LYS A 129 -10.82 -21.33 -12.67
N LEU A 130 -10.35 -20.49 -11.75
CA LEU A 130 -9.67 -20.91 -10.53
C LEU A 130 -10.59 -21.79 -9.68
N ASN A 131 -11.84 -21.41 -9.47
CA ASN A 131 -12.82 -22.21 -8.75
C ASN A 131 -13.07 -23.56 -9.42
N ARG A 132 -13.23 -23.60 -10.75
CA ARG A 132 -13.44 -24.87 -11.49
C ARG A 132 -12.29 -25.85 -11.36
N LYS A 133 -11.05 -25.33 -11.43
CA LYS A 133 -9.88 -26.20 -11.57
C LYS A 133 -9.19 -26.50 -10.24
N TYR A 134 -9.25 -25.55 -9.29
CA TYR A 134 -8.44 -25.62 -8.08
C TYR A 134 -9.29 -25.57 -6.78
N GLU A 135 -10.61 -25.84 -6.85
CA GLU A 135 -11.48 -25.85 -5.66
C GLU A 135 -10.92 -26.68 -4.50
N ALA A 136 -10.27 -27.80 -4.79
CA ALA A 136 -9.69 -28.67 -3.77
C ALA A 136 -8.56 -27.98 -2.97
N TYR A 137 -7.94 -26.96 -3.53
CA TYR A 137 -6.86 -26.17 -2.89
C TYR A 137 -7.40 -24.87 -2.29
N THR A 138 -8.30 -24.20 -2.98
CA THR A 138 -8.73 -22.83 -2.69
C THR A 138 -10.05 -22.74 -1.91
N GLY A 139 -10.88 -23.79 -1.97
CA GLY A 139 -12.32 -23.69 -1.75
C GLY A 139 -12.95 -22.85 -2.88
N ILE A 140 -14.12 -22.25 -2.59
CA ILE A 140 -14.77 -21.30 -3.50
C ILE A 140 -14.31 -19.88 -3.17
N THR A 141 -13.66 -19.25 -4.14
CA THR A 141 -13.17 -17.87 -4.05
C THR A 141 -14.13 -16.89 -4.72
N PRO A 142 -14.10 -15.58 -4.41
CA PRO A 142 -14.99 -14.59 -5.03
C PRO A 142 -14.88 -14.59 -6.56
N CYS A 143 -16.00 -14.28 -7.22
CA CYS A 143 -16.10 -14.09 -8.67
C CYS A 143 -16.73 -12.72 -8.97
N ASP A 144 -16.15 -11.69 -8.38
CA ASP A 144 -16.60 -10.30 -8.42
C ASP A 144 -15.91 -9.44 -9.49
N GLY A 145 -14.92 -10.02 -10.16
CA GLY A 145 -14.12 -9.33 -11.17
C GLY A 145 -13.08 -8.37 -10.58
N VAL A 146 -12.97 -8.26 -9.25
CA VAL A 146 -11.97 -7.43 -8.58
C VAL A 146 -10.78 -8.29 -8.17
N TYR A 147 -9.58 -7.88 -8.56
CA TYR A 147 -8.37 -8.56 -8.12
C TYR A 147 -8.05 -8.15 -6.67
N GLY A 148 -8.25 -9.07 -5.74
CA GLY A 148 -8.00 -8.86 -4.32
C GLY A 148 -7.13 -9.96 -3.71
N ARG A 149 -6.92 -9.89 -2.39
CA ARG A 149 -6.09 -10.85 -1.63
C ARG A 149 -6.53 -12.30 -1.82
N ASN A 150 -7.84 -12.58 -1.87
CA ASN A 150 -8.36 -13.93 -2.06
C ASN A 150 -8.04 -14.46 -3.46
N THR A 151 -8.15 -13.63 -4.50
CA THR A 151 -7.78 -14.00 -5.87
C THR A 151 -6.27 -14.24 -5.98
N ASN A 152 -5.45 -13.39 -5.36
CA ASN A 152 -3.99 -13.61 -5.34
C ASN A 152 -3.60 -14.90 -4.61
N ARG A 153 -4.22 -15.17 -3.46
CA ARG A 153 -4.02 -16.45 -2.75
C ARG A 153 -4.40 -17.65 -3.62
N ALA A 154 -5.52 -17.55 -4.35
CA ALA A 154 -5.95 -18.60 -5.27
C ALA A 154 -4.96 -18.82 -6.42
N LEU A 155 -4.34 -17.75 -6.93
CA LEU A 155 -3.27 -17.85 -7.95
C LEU A 155 -2.05 -18.59 -7.41
N ILE A 156 -1.61 -18.31 -6.19
CA ILE A 156 -0.47 -19.00 -5.59
C ILE A 156 -0.81 -20.48 -5.35
N TYR A 157 -2.01 -20.80 -4.87
CA TYR A 157 -2.48 -22.18 -4.76
C TYR A 157 -2.51 -22.89 -6.12
N ALA A 158 -3.00 -22.22 -7.16
CA ALA A 158 -3.04 -22.76 -8.51
C ALA A 158 -1.62 -23.07 -9.04
N LEU A 159 -0.65 -22.18 -8.81
CA LEU A 159 0.75 -22.42 -9.14
C LEU A 159 1.29 -23.63 -8.36
N GLN A 160 1.07 -23.71 -7.06
CA GLN A 160 1.49 -24.82 -6.20
C GLN A 160 0.86 -26.14 -6.64
N ALA A 161 -0.41 -26.13 -7.07
CA ALA A 161 -1.08 -27.30 -7.64
C ALA A 161 -0.41 -27.77 -8.93
N GLU A 162 -0.07 -26.84 -9.84
CA GLU A 162 0.65 -27.18 -11.08
C GLU A 162 2.10 -27.64 -10.82
N GLU A 163 2.74 -27.14 -9.78
CA GLU A 163 4.03 -27.63 -9.28
C GLU A 163 3.92 -29.07 -8.74
N GLY A 164 2.72 -29.56 -8.49
CA GLY A 164 2.42 -30.91 -7.99
C GLY A 164 2.42 -31.03 -6.48
N MET A 165 2.27 -29.93 -5.74
CA MET A 165 2.12 -29.97 -4.29
C MET A 165 0.77 -30.57 -3.92
N PRO A 166 0.70 -31.50 -2.94
CA PRO A 166 -0.57 -31.98 -2.41
C PRO A 166 -1.34 -30.88 -1.68
N THR A 167 -2.66 -31.03 -1.56
CA THR A 167 -3.55 -30.05 -0.92
C THR A 167 -3.25 -29.80 0.55
N ASP A 168 -2.67 -30.75 1.26
CA ASP A 168 -2.26 -30.65 2.66
C ASP A 168 -0.89 -29.97 2.85
N VAL A 169 -0.14 -29.74 1.77
CA VAL A 169 1.17 -29.07 1.77
C VAL A 169 1.07 -27.64 1.20
N ALA A 170 0.27 -27.46 0.16
CA ALA A 170 0.02 -26.17 -0.45
C ALA A 170 -0.63 -25.20 0.59
N ASN A 171 -0.16 -23.96 0.65
CA ASN A 171 -0.54 -23.02 1.71
C ASN A 171 -0.69 -21.56 1.25
N ALA A 172 -0.64 -21.32 -0.06
CA ALA A 172 -0.68 -20.00 -0.68
C ALA A 172 0.45 -19.06 -0.21
N ASN A 173 1.54 -19.58 0.34
CA ASN A 173 2.76 -18.81 0.61
C ASN A 173 3.81 -19.14 -0.45
N PHE A 174 4.42 -18.12 -1.03
CA PHE A 174 5.53 -18.31 -1.97
C PHE A 174 6.83 -18.61 -1.21
N GLY A 175 6.79 -19.73 -0.46
CA GLY A 175 7.86 -20.18 0.43
C GLY A 175 9.03 -20.84 -0.31
N VAL A 176 9.94 -21.46 0.45
CA VAL A 176 11.15 -22.09 -0.09
C VAL A 176 10.79 -23.18 -1.12
N THR A 177 9.79 -24.02 -0.82
CA THR A 177 9.39 -25.12 -1.72
C THR A 177 8.83 -24.60 -3.04
N THR A 178 7.91 -23.62 -3.02
CA THR A 178 7.36 -22.97 -4.21
C THR A 178 8.48 -22.32 -5.04
N ARG A 179 9.45 -21.64 -4.39
CA ARG A 179 10.61 -21.04 -5.08
C ARG A 179 11.52 -22.08 -5.75
N LEU A 180 11.66 -23.26 -5.16
CA LEU A 180 12.48 -24.34 -5.74
C LEU A 180 11.79 -25.06 -6.88
N CYS A 181 10.45 -25.15 -6.86
CA CYS A 181 9.63 -25.81 -7.88
C CYS A 181 9.14 -24.83 -8.96
N CYS A 182 9.38 -23.54 -8.81
CA CYS A 182 8.85 -22.49 -9.68
C CYS A 182 9.21 -22.78 -11.15
N PRO A 183 8.22 -22.82 -12.06
CA PRO A 183 8.46 -23.12 -13.45
C PRO A 183 9.18 -21.97 -14.16
N GLU A 184 10.11 -22.32 -15.05
CA GLU A 184 10.64 -21.36 -16.04
C GLU A 184 9.84 -21.50 -17.34
N ILE A 185 9.23 -20.41 -17.80
CA ILE A 185 8.49 -20.36 -19.06
C ILE A 185 9.21 -19.41 -20.02
N PRO A 186 9.41 -19.84 -21.31
CA PRO A 186 8.72 -20.89 -22.07
C PRO A 186 9.32 -22.30 -22.00
N TYR A 187 10.31 -22.58 -21.21
CA TYR A 187 11.15 -23.81 -21.34
C TYR A 187 10.85 -24.95 -20.39
N ALA A 188 9.71 -24.99 -19.76
CA ALA A 188 9.38 -26.09 -18.84
C ALA A 188 9.52 -27.51 -19.42
N ARG A 189 9.67 -27.68 -20.74
CA ARG A 189 9.74 -29.02 -21.39
C ARG A 189 11.08 -29.72 -21.29
N ASN A 190 12.21 -29.04 -21.17
CA ASN A 190 13.54 -29.65 -21.32
C ASN A 190 14.58 -29.14 -20.31
N SER A 191 14.22 -28.32 -19.30
CA SER A 191 15.21 -27.84 -18.36
C SER A 191 15.32 -28.77 -17.16
N SER A 192 16.53 -29.22 -16.87
CA SER A 192 16.88 -29.93 -15.64
C SER A 192 16.69 -29.11 -14.35
N SER A 193 16.33 -27.85 -14.48
CA SER A 193 16.07 -26.90 -13.37
C SER A 193 14.61 -26.85 -12.95
N ALA A 194 13.66 -27.22 -13.80
CA ALA A 194 12.24 -27.30 -13.46
C ALA A 194 11.94 -28.51 -12.58
N ARG A 195 12.26 -28.41 -11.31
CA ARG A 195 11.98 -29.46 -10.32
C ARG A 195 10.54 -29.33 -9.85
N ARG A 196 9.70 -30.27 -10.24
CA ARG A 196 8.40 -30.48 -9.62
C ARG A 196 8.57 -30.91 -8.17
N TYR A 197 7.52 -30.72 -7.38
CA TYR A 197 7.48 -31.12 -5.97
C TYR A 197 7.97 -32.57 -5.79
N PRO A 198 8.92 -32.86 -4.88
CA PRO A 198 9.47 -34.20 -4.67
C PRO A 198 8.37 -35.21 -4.30
N GLY A 199 8.32 -36.33 -4.98
CA GLY A 199 7.35 -37.41 -4.74
C GLY A 199 6.19 -37.46 -5.74
N THR A 200 6.10 -36.55 -6.72
CA THR A 200 5.13 -36.71 -7.81
C THR A 200 5.52 -37.88 -8.73
N SER A 201 4.58 -38.81 -8.91
CA SER A 201 4.82 -40.09 -9.61
C SER A 201 5.01 -40.01 -11.14
N SER A 202 5.06 -38.84 -11.74
CA SER A 202 5.07 -38.63 -13.19
C SER A 202 6.28 -37.86 -13.73
N GLY A 203 7.48 -38.21 -13.29
CA GLY A 203 8.70 -37.69 -13.91
C GLY A 203 9.00 -36.21 -13.68
N SER A 204 10.20 -35.77 -14.06
CA SER A 204 10.75 -34.42 -13.77
C SER A 204 10.19 -33.29 -14.64
N TYR A 205 9.21 -33.53 -15.51
CA TYR A 205 8.76 -32.58 -16.52
C TYR A 205 7.27 -32.25 -16.39
N TYR A 206 6.91 -31.00 -16.70
CA TYR A 206 5.51 -30.56 -16.81
C TYR A 206 4.85 -31.17 -18.05
N SER A 207 3.61 -31.67 -17.92
CA SER A 207 2.79 -32.09 -19.05
C SER A 207 2.35 -30.88 -19.90
N ALA A 208 1.92 -31.14 -21.15
CA ALA A 208 1.39 -30.07 -22.00
C ALA A 208 0.23 -29.30 -21.34
N ALA A 209 -0.68 -30.02 -20.66
CA ALA A 209 -1.81 -29.39 -19.94
C ALA A 209 -1.35 -28.50 -18.79
N GLN A 210 -0.30 -28.89 -18.07
CA GLN A 210 0.27 -28.05 -17.00
C GLN A 210 0.96 -26.82 -17.57
N ILE A 211 1.69 -26.94 -18.70
CA ILE A 211 2.32 -25.80 -19.37
C ILE A 211 1.26 -24.78 -19.81
N THR A 212 0.16 -25.24 -20.42
CA THR A 212 -0.97 -24.38 -20.77
C THR A 212 -1.54 -23.69 -19.52
N ALA A 213 -1.80 -24.43 -18.45
CA ALA A 213 -2.31 -23.86 -17.22
C ALA A 213 -1.38 -22.82 -16.59
N ILE A 214 -0.06 -23.11 -16.56
CA ILE A 214 0.94 -22.18 -16.02
C ILE A 214 1.03 -20.91 -16.89
N ALA A 215 0.91 -21.05 -18.23
CA ALA A 215 0.88 -19.90 -19.13
C ALA A 215 -0.39 -19.05 -18.91
N GLU A 216 -1.56 -19.66 -18.66
CA GLU A 216 -2.77 -18.93 -18.28
C GLU A 216 -2.60 -18.17 -16.96
N LEU A 217 -1.99 -18.79 -15.94
CA LEU A 217 -1.69 -18.11 -14.68
C LEU A 217 -0.74 -16.93 -14.88
N LEU A 218 0.27 -17.09 -15.75
CA LEU A 218 1.20 -16.02 -16.11
C LEU A 218 0.49 -14.85 -16.82
N GLN A 219 -0.30 -15.15 -17.85
CA GLN A 219 -1.07 -14.14 -18.60
C GLN A 219 -2.03 -13.38 -17.69
N PHE A 220 -2.70 -14.08 -16.78
CA PHE A 220 -3.57 -13.44 -15.80
C PHE A 220 -2.79 -12.58 -14.80
N ALA A 221 -1.66 -13.07 -14.29
CA ALA A 221 -0.81 -12.30 -13.39
C ALA A 221 -0.28 -11.02 -14.07
N LEU A 222 0.10 -11.09 -15.35
CA LEU A 222 0.49 -9.92 -16.14
C LEU A 222 -0.67 -8.94 -16.30
N LEU A 223 -1.87 -9.43 -16.65
CA LEU A 223 -3.08 -8.59 -16.78
C LEU A 223 -3.36 -7.77 -15.52
N VAL A 224 -3.37 -8.43 -14.35
CA VAL A 224 -3.70 -7.76 -13.07
C VAL A 224 -2.59 -6.85 -12.56
N ASN A 225 -1.38 -6.98 -13.07
CA ASN A 225 -0.26 -6.04 -12.84
C ASN A 225 -0.16 -4.96 -13.94
N GLY A 226 -1.18 -4.83 -14.81
CA GLY A 226 -1.26 -3.77 -15.82
C GLY A 226 -0.48 -4.03 -17.11
N HIS A 227 -0.05 -5.27 -17.36
CA HIS A 227 0.71 -5.69 -18.55
C HIS A 227 -0.03 -6.80 -19.31
N SER A 228 -1.18 -6.48 -19.89
CA SER A 228 -2.00 -7.47 -20.59
C SER A 228 -1.31 -8.02 -21.83
N ALA A 229 -1.27 -9.36 -21.93
CA ALA A 229 -0.83 -10.09 -23.12
C ALA A 229 -1.96 -10.31 -24.16
N GLY A 230 -3.13 -9.70 -23.96
CA GLY A 230 -4.34 -9.97 -24.74
C GLY A 230 -5.19 -11.08 -24.13
N ALA A 231 -5.52 -12.11 -24.89
CA ALA A 231 -6.30 -13.24 -24.40
C ALA A 231 -5.53 -14.08 -23.37
N ILE A 232 -6.26 -14.65 -22.41
CA ILE A 232 -5.72 -15.63 -21.46
C ILE A 232 -6.01 -17.02 -22.03
N ASP A 233 -5.19 -17.44 -22.97
CA ASP A 233 -5.37 -18.66 -23.78
C ASP A 233 -4.42 -19.82 -23.41
N GLY A 234 -3.45 -19.55 -22.53
CA GLY A 234 -2.44 -20.52 -22.13
C GLY A 234 -1.36 -20.78 -23.19
N GLU A 235 -1.28 -19.94 -24.24
CA GLU A 235 -0.24 -20.00 -25.24
C GLU A 235 0.84 -18.95 -24.97
N TYR A 236 2.07 -19.38 -24.79
CA TYR A 236 3.20 -18.46 -24.65
C TYR A 236 3.68 -18.00 -26.03
N GLY A 237 3.01 -16.98 -26.58
CA GLY A 237 3.35 -16.35 -27.86
C GLY A 237 4.12 -15.04 -27.70
N ASP A 238 4.33 -14.33 -28.82
CA ASP A 238 5.07 -13.07 -28.85
C ASP A 238 4.42 -11.98 -27.99
N ALA A 239 3.08 -11.92 -27.91
CA ALA A 239 2.34 -10.97 -27.08
C ALA A 239 2.61 -11.21 -25.60
N THR A 240 2.58 -12.47 -25.15
CA THR A 240 2.90 -12.82 -23.75
C THR A 240 4.36 -12.49 -23.42
N ARG A 241 5.28 -12.79 -24.35
CA ARG A 241 6.69 -12.47 -24.19
C ARG A 241 6.93 -10.96 -24.08
N GLN A 242 6.29 -10.16 -24.92
CA GLN A 242 6.42 -8.69 -24.88
C GLN A 242 5.84 -8.11 -23.58
N ALA A 243 4.64 -8.52 -23.18
CA ALA A 243 4.04 -8.07 -21.92
C ALA A 243 4.90 -8.42 -20.71
N LEU A 244 5.54 -9.60 -20.74
CA LEU A 244 6.47 -10.01 -19.69
C LEU A 244 7.75 -9.19 -19.69
N TYR A 245 8.31 -8.90 -20.87
CA TYR A 245 9.47 -8.03 -21.03
C TYR A 245 9.17 -6.62 -20.49
N ASP A 246 8.03 -6.03 -20.86
CA ASP A 246 7.61 -4.70 -20.41
C ASP A 246 7.40 -4.67 -18.88
N PHE A 247 6.82 -5.72 -18.31
CA PHE A 247 6.69 -5.87 -16.86
C PHE A 247 8.06 -5.90 -16.17
N GLN A 248 9.01 -6.68 -16.70
CA GLN A 248 10.36 -6.78 -16.16
C GLN A 248 11.11 -5.45 -16.25
N GLU A 249 10.95 -4.70 -17.35
CA GLU A 249 11.52 -3.36 -17.49
C GLU A 249 10.91 -2.38 -16.49
N ASP A 250 9.60 -2.37 -16.30
CA ASP A 250 8.91 -1.50 -15.35
C ASP A 250 9.33 -1.80 -13.90
N MET A 251 9.55 -3.08 -13.57
CA MET A 251 10.02 -3.50 -12.24
C MET A 251 11.54 -3.40 -12.05
N LYS A 252 12.29 -2.98 -13.08
CA LYS A 252 13.77 -2.93 -13.09
C LYS A 252 14.44 -4.25 -12.67
N ILE A 253 13.81 -5.37 -13.02
CA ILE A 253 14.43 -6.69 -13.01
C ILE A 253 14.95 -7.01 -14.41
N THR A 254 15.83 -8.03 -14.55
CA THR A 254 16.45 -8.31 -15.86
C THR A 254 15.39 -8.63 -16.92
N PRO A 255 15.26 -7.83 -18.00
CA PRO A 255 14.22 -7.99 -19.00
C PRO A 255 14.59 -9.09 -19.99
N THR A 256 14.27 -10.32 -19.63
CA THR A 256 14.56 -11.52 -20.45
C THR A 256 13.41 -11.90 -21.36
N GLY A 257 12.20 -11.48 -21.03
CA GLY A 257 10.96 -11.99 -21.61
C GLY A 257 10.67 -13.45 -21.21
N TYR A 258 11.32 -13.99 -20.18
CA TYR A 258 11.05 -15.32 -19.59
C TYR A 258 10.54 -15.17 -18.17
N ALA A 259 9.53 -15.97 -17.79
CA ALA A 259 9.07 -16.04 -16.41
C ALA A 259 10.01 -16.95 -15.61
N ASP A 260 10.99 -16.37 -14.97
CA ASP A 260 11.86 -17.02 -13.98
C ASP A 260 11.31 -16.83 -12.55
N LYS A 261 12.00 -17.39 -11.57
CA LYS A 261 11.61 -17.28 -10.15
C LYS A 261 11.45 -15.82 -9.69
N THR A 262 12.35 -14.93 -10.08
CA THR A 262 12.31 -13.50 -9.70
C THR A 262 11.09 -12.82 -10.29
N THR A 263 10.78 -13.15 -11.54
CA THR A 263 9.58 -12.62 -12.23
C THR A 263 8.29 -13.12 -11.57
N TRP A 264 8.17 -14.43 -11.27
CA TRP A 264 7.01 -14.97 -10.57
C TRP A 264 6.80 -14.34 -9.19
N LEU A 265 7.88 -14.16 -8.44
CA LEU A 265 7.80 -13.47 -7.15
C LEU A 265 7.28 -12.03 -7.31
N SER A 266 7.77 -11.29 -8.30
CA SER A 266 7.35 -9.91 -8.55
C SER A 266 5.91 -9.79 -9.04
N LEU A 267 5.38 -10.83 -9.73
CA LEU A 267 3.99 -10.91 -10.17
C LEU A 267 3.01 -11.25 -9.04
N PHE A 268 3.42 -12.07 -8.07
CA PHE A 268 2.52 -12.61 -7.05
C PHE A 268 2.68 -11.97 -5.67
N ILE A 269 3.78 -11.28 -5.42
CA ILE A 269 4.09 -10.62 -4.15
C ILE A 269 4.61 -9.21 -4.46
N SER A 270 4.03 -8.19 -3.87
CA SER A 270 4.41 -6.81 -4.16
C SER A 270 5.89 -6.53 -3.95
N CYS A 271 6.47 -7.02 -2.85
CA CYS A 271 7.90 -6.87 -2.57
C CYS A 271 8.82 -7.69 -3.49
N GLY A 272 8.29 -8.61 -4.30
CA GLY A 272 9.05 -9.42 -5.24
C GLY A 272 10.09 -10.34 -4.58
N ASP A 273 11.23 -10.55 -5.25
CA ASP A 273 12.35 -11.31 -4.69
C ASP A 273 13.15 -10.45 -3.72
N THR A 274 12.97 -10.68 -2.42
CA THR A 274 13.66 -9.93 -1.36
C THR A 274 15.17 -10.15 -1.32
N SER A 275 15.67 -11.17 -2.04
CA SER A 275 17.11 -11.42 -2.16
C SER A 275 17.79 -10.58 -3.24
N ARG A 276 17.01 -9.85 -4.07
CA ARG A 276 17.58 -9.03 -5.16
C ARG A 276 18.50 -7.94 -4.61
N SER A 277 19.51 -7.56 -5.40
CA SER A 277 20.37 -6.42 -5.09
C SER A 277 19.58 -5.12 -5.16
N ALA A 278 20.03 -4.11 -4.42
CA ALA A 278 19.44 -2.78 -4.41
C ALA A 278 20.55 -1.73 -4.46
N LEU A 279 20.31 -0.64 -5.20
CA LEU A 279 21.21 0.52 -5.24
C LEU A 279 20.82 1.59 -4.23
N ALA A 280 19.59 1.55 -3.72
CA ALA A 280 19.06 2.48 -2.75
C ALA A 280 18.62 1.76 -1.48
N ALA A 281 18.53 2.51 -0.40
CA ALA A 281 17.97 2.09 0.88
C ALA A 281 17.43 3.32 1.62
N ASP A 282 16.57 3.12 2.61
CA ASP A 282 16.21 4.16 3.55
C ASP A 282 16.40 3.69 5.00
N CYS A 283 16.55 4.63 5.92
CA CYS A 283 16.66 4.31 7.34
C CYS A 283 16.30 5.48 8.25
N ALA A 284 15.78 5.16 9.44
CA ALA A 284 15.57 6.13 10.50
C ALA A 284 16.87 6.47 11.26
N THR A 285 17.83 5.53 11.30
CA THR A 285 19.09 5.66 12.04
C THR A 285 19.98 6.74 11.44
N GLN A 286 20.52 7.64 12.29
CA GLN A 286 21.52 8.61 11.85
C GLN A 286 22.81 7.91 11.43
N LEU A 287 23.37 8.36 10.30
CA LEU A 287 24.58 7.77 9.72
C LEU A 287 25.84 8.34 10.35
N THR A 288 26.67 7.45 10.85
CA THR A 288 28.08 7.73 11.15
C THR A 288 28.95 7.39 9.94
N ALA A 289 30.20 7.84 9.90
CA ALA A 289 31.14 7.50 8.84
C ALA A 289 31.29 5.97 8.65
N ALA A 290 31.25 5.18 9.76
CA ALA A 290 31.31 3.73 9.68
C ALA A 290 30.07 3.12 9.01
N LYS A 291 28.88 3.61 9.35
CA LYS A 291 27.62 3.16 8.73
C LYS A 291 27.52 3.57 7.28
N ALA A 292 27.88 4.81 6.92
CA ALA A 292 27.91 5.27 5.54
C ALA A 292 28.89 4.45 4.69
N LYS A 293 30.07 4.13 5.21
CA LYS A 293 31.02 3.23 4.56
C LYS A 293 30.44 1.83 4.37
N THR A 294 29.75 1.27 5.38
CA THR A 294 29.07 -0.04 5.26
C THR A 294 28.05 -0.04 4.12
N LEU A 295 27.23 1.00 4.00
CA LEU A 295 26.28 1.14 2.89
C LEU A 295 27.01 1.13 1.54
N TYR A 296 28.03 1.95 1.40
CA TYR A 296 28.80 2.05 0.14
C TYR A 296 29.46 0.72 -0.24
N ASP A 297 30.11 0.05 0.71
CA ASP A 297 30.79 -1.24 0.51
C ASP A 297 29.80 -2.38 0.15
N ASN A 298 28.55 -2.31 0.60
CA ASN A 298 27.48 -3.24 0.25
C ASN A 298 26.74 -2.88 -1.05
N GLY A 299 27.23 -1.90 -1.81
CA GLY A 299 26.73 -1.58 -3.15
C GLY A 299 25.67 -0.48 -3.19
N TYR A 300 25.22 0.06 -2.06
CA TYR A 300 24.28 1.17 -2.04
C TYR A 300 24.92 2.46 -2.53
N ARG A 301 24.12 3.32 -3.15
CA ARG A 301 24.55 4.63 -3.67
C ARG A 301 23.57 5.74 -3.27
N TYR A 302 22.35 5.40 -2.92
CA TYR A 302 21.27 6.32 -2.57
C TYR A 302 20.71 5.93 -1.20
N ILE A 303 20.50 6.91 -0.33
CA ILE A 303 19.95 6.67 1.01
C ILE A 303 18.82 7.63 1.34
N GLY A 304 17.63 7.11 1.65
CA GLY A 304 16.48 7.87 2.14
C GLY A 304 16.71 8.34 3.56
N ARG A 305 16.57 9.65 3.80
CA ARG A 305 16.71 10.22 5.14
C ARG A 305 15.59 11.21 5.45
N TYR A 306 15.17 11.22 6.69
CA TYR A 306 14.02 11.97 7.14
C TYR A 306 14.37 13.45 7.41
N LEU A 307 13.52 14.38 6.92
CA LEU A 307 13.64 15.82 7.20
C LEU A 307 13.14 16.21 8.59
N THR A 308 12.33 15.35 9.22
CA THR A 308 11.65 15.62 10.49
C THR A 308 11.77 14.44 11.45
N GLY A 309 11.36 14.65 12.71
CA GLY A 309 11.40 13.63 13.78
C GLY A 309 12.62 13.74 14.68
N ASN A 310 12.40 13.70 15.99
CA ASN A 310 13.42 14.03 17.00
C ASN A 310 14.69 13.17 16.93
N ASN A 311 14.57 11.89 16.57
CA ASN A 311 15.71 10.96 16.55
C ASN A 311 16.09 10.49 15.14
N LYS A 312 15.35 10.90 14.10
CA LYS A 312 15.56 10.46 12.71
C LYS A 312 15.89 11.60 11.74
N LYS A 313 15.75 12.87 12.17
CA LYS A 313 16.02 14.05 11.33
C LYS A 313 17.47 14.07 10.89
N ILE A 314 17.70 14.21 9.57
CA ILE A 314 19.03 14.41 9.00
C ILE A 314 19.60 15.78 9.41
N THR A 315 20.90 15.83 9.62
CA THR A 315 21.65 17.07 9.90
C THR A 315 22.63 17.38 8.76
N ARG A 316 23.11 18.63 8.68
CA ARG A 316 24.14 19.01 7.69
C ARG A 316 25.42 18.19 7.84
N SER A 317 25.83 17.92 9.09
CA SER A 317 27.01 17.09 9.36
C SER A 317 26.83 15.64 8.89
N GLU A 318 25.63 15.07 9.07
CA GLU A 318 25.31 13.75 8.55
C GLU A 318 25.27 13.75 7.01
N ALA A 319 24.67 14.75 6.39
CA ALA A 319 24.68 14.88 4.93
C ALA A 319 26.12 14.93 4.37
N GLN A 320 27.03 15.63 5.03
CA GLN A 320 28.44 15.65 4.64
C GLN A 320 29.08 14.25 4.76
N ILE A 321 28.80 13.51 5.84
CA ILE A 321 29.26 12.12 6.00
C ILE A 321 28.75 11.22 4.85
N ILE A 322 27.49 11.40 4.45
CA ILE A 322 26.90 10.68 3.32
C ILE A 322 27.67 10.98 2.02
N PHE A 323 27.93 12.26 1.75
CA PHE A 323 28.67 12.67 0.53
C PHE A 323 30.12 12.23 0.55
N ASP A 324 30.81 12.33 1.68
CA ASP A 324 32.20 11.90 1.84
C ASP A 324 32.36 10.39 1.63
N ALA A 325 31.33 9.61 1.93
CA ALA A 325 31.29 8.18 1.65
C ALA A 325 30.98 7.84 0.19
N GLY A 326 30.70 8.82 -0.68
CA GLY A 326 30.33 8.61 -2.08
C GLY A 326 28.85 8.26 -2.29
N LEU A 327 28.02 8.50 -1.29
CA LEU A 327 26.58 8.30 -1.34
C LEU A 327 25.87 9.61 -1.69
N LYS A 328 24.60 9.47 -2.11
CA LYS A 328 23.64 10.56 -2.25
C LYS A 328 22.45 10.29 -1.33
N PHE A 329 21.68 11.31 -0.98
CA PHE A 329 20.45 11.08 -0.21
C PHE A 329 19.22 11.68 -0.88
N PHE A 330 18.04 11.08 -0.59
CA PHE A 330 16.75 11.63 -0.96
C PHE A 330 15.92 11.90 0.32
N PRO A 331 15.29 13.08 0.41
CA PRO A 331 14.61 13.50 1.63
C PRO A 331 13.19 12.92 1.73
N ILE A 332 12.87 12.37 2.90
CA ILE A 332 11.55 11.86 3.27
C ILE A 332 10.94 12.81 4.29
N TYR A 333 9.70 13.23 4.06
CA TYR A 333 8.89 13.94 5.02
C TYR A 333 7.81 13.02 5.59
N GLN A 334 7.92 12.70 6.89
CA GLN A 334 6.94 11.92 7.62
C GLN A 334 6.84 12.44 9.06
N SER A 335 5.70 13.02 9.42
CA SER A 335 5.39 13.43 10.78
C SER A 335 4.68 12.30 11.53
N SER A 336 3.46 11.94 11.11
CA SER A 336 2.74 10.74 11.53
C SER A 336 2.35 9.91 10.31
N ALA A 337 1.34 10.33 9.54
CA ALA A 337 0.98 9.80 8.21
C ALA A 337 0.64 8.29 8.15
N ASN A 338 0.27 7.66 9.28
CA ASN A 338 0.00 6.23 9.41
C ASN A 338 -1.46 5.89 9.79
N TYR A 339 -2.38 6.87 9.64
CA TYR A 339 -3.81 6.69 9.88
C TYR A 339 -4.61 7.70 9.04
N LEU A 340 -5.87 7.37 8.75
CA LEU A 340 -6.71 8.09 7.79
C LEU A 340 -6.97 9.55 8.15
N GLU A 341 -7.29 9.82 9.42
CA GLU A 341 -7.71 11.13 9.90
C GLU A 341 -6.58 12.19 9.83
N TYR A 342 -5.34 11.74 9.65
CA TYR A 342 -4.19 12.62 9.40
C TYR A 342 -4.34 13.37 8.06
N PHE A 343 -4.89 12.71 7.04
CA PHE A 343 -4.92 13.23 5.68
C PHE A 343 -6.09 14.20 5.48
N THR A 344 -5.85 15.46 5.83
CA THR A 344 -6.76 16.60 5.60
C THR A 344 -6.05 17.67 4.75
N PRO A 345 -6.78 18.54 4.03
CA PRO A 345 -6.17 19.66 3.31
C PRO A 345 -5.36 20.59 4.22
N GLN A 346 -5.82 20.84 5.45
CA GLN A 346 -5.09 21.68 6.41
C GLN A 346 -3.76 21.03 6.82
N GLN A 347 -3.77 19.72 7.12
CA GLN A 347 -2.54 19.00 7.43
C GLN A 347 -1.55 19.01 6.25
N GLY A 348 -2.06 18.96 5.00
CA GLY A 348 -1.24 19.09 3.79
C GLY A 348 -0.53 20.44 3.73
N ALA A 349 -1.22 21.54 4.04
CA ALA A 349 -0.61 22.86 4.12
C ALA A 349 0.47 22.93 5.21
N ASP A 350 0.15 22.45 6.42
CA ASP A 350 1.07 22.48 7.56
C ASP A 350 2.34 21.67 7.30
N ASP A 351 2.19 20.51 6.68
CA ASP A 351 3.31 19.61 6.35
C ASP A 351 4.19 20.20 5.24
N ALA A 352 3.60 20.79 4.22
CA ALA A 352 4.33 21.50 3.18
C ALA A 352 5.18 22.65 3.77
N GLN A 353 4.62 23.46 4.66
CA GLN A 353 5.35 24.56 5.32
C GLN A 353 6.52 24.03 6.17
N LYS A 354 6.28 22.96 6.96
CA LYS A 354 7.33 22.34 7.77
C LYS A 354 8.43 21.71 6.91
N ALA A 355 8.05 21.01 5.82
CA ALA A 355 8.99 20.40 4.87
C ALA A 355 9.85 21.47 4.20
N LYS A 356 9.24 22.54 3.68
CA LYS A 356 9.90 23.69 3.07
C LYS A 356 10.90 24.34 4.04
N LYS A 357 10.49 24.59 5.27
CA LYS A 357 11.38 25.13 6.31
C LYS A 357 12.57 24.20 6.57
N ALA A 358 12.31 22.91 6.81
CA ALA A 358 13.37 21.93 7.08
C ALA A 358 14.35 21.76 5.90
N ALA A 359 13.84 21.78 4.67
CA ALA A 359 14.65 21.71 3.45
C ALA A 359 15.56 22.94 3.28
N THR A 360 15.03 24.13 3.52
CA THR A 360 15.77 25.39 3.45
C THR A 360 16.84 25.46 4.56
N GLU A 361 16.49 25.11 5.81
CA GLU A 361 17.45 25.07 6.93
C GLU A 361 18.58 24.04 6.70
N LEU A 362 18.26 22.93 6.06
CA LEU A 362 19.27 21.94 5.68
C LEU A 362 20.15 22.42 4.52
N GLY A 363 19.66 23.35 3.70
CA GLY A 363 20.34 23.85 2.50
C GLY A 363 20.18 22.93 1.29
N LEU A 364 19.00 22.33 1.12
CA LEU A 364 18.74 21.51 -0.06
C LEU A 364 18.80 22.34 -1.34
N PRO A 365 19.37 21.81 -2.43
CA PRO A 365 19.37 22.49 -3.72
C PRO A 365 17.96 22.59 -4.32
N GLU A 366 17.75 23.55 -5.21
CA GLU A 366 16.52 23.65 -5.99
C GLU A 366 16.26 22.37 -6.78
N ASN A 367 14.97 22.11 -7.03
CA ASN A 367 14.46 20.91 -7.69
C ASN A 367 14.65 19.60 -6.91
N THR A 368 15.11 19.64 -5.65
CA THR A 368 15.10 18.45 -4.79
C THR A 368 13.68 17.94 -4.61
N ILE A 369 13.50 16.64 -4.79
CA ILE A 369 12.21 15.95 -4.57
C ILE A 369 12.10 15.61 -3.10
N ILE A 370 11.00 16.00 -2.44
CA ILE A 370 10.70 15.68 -1.04
C ILE A 370 9.52 14.70 -1.02
N TYR A 371 9.75 13.49 -0.51
CA TYR A 371 8.74 12.43 -0.49
C TYR A 371 7.86 12.54 0.76
N PHE A 372 6.59 12.94 0.57
CA PHE A 372 5.58 12.99 1.63
C PHE A 372 4.95 11.62 1.82
N ALA A 373 4.95 11.11 3.07
CA ALA A 373 4.55 9.76 3.37
C ALA A 373 3.04 9.57 3.46
N VAL A 374 2.56 8.43 2.91
CA VAL A 374 1.23 7.83 3.10
C VAL A 374 1.47 6.40 3.57
N ASP A 375 1.61 6.22 4.89
CA ASP A 375 2.12 4.99 5.49
C ASP A 375 1.02 4.19 6.20
N PHE A 376 -0.08 3.90 5.48
CA PHE A 376 -1.15 3.03 5.96
C PHE A 376 -1.87 2.34 4.79
N ASP A 377 -2.63 1.27 5.08
CA ASP A 377 -3.43 0.56 4.06
C ASP A 377 -4.65 1.39 3.65
N CYS A 378 -4.44 2.36 2.76
CA CYS A 378 -5.51 3.21 2.27
C CYS A 378 -6.33 2.53 1.16
N LEU A 379 -7.64 2.49 1.37
CA LEU A 379 -8.60 2.01 0.38
C LEU A 379 -8.84 3.07 -0.71
N ASP A 380 -9.33 2.63 -1.86
CA ASP A 380 -9.49 3.51 -3.03
C ASP A 380 -10.34 4.76 -2.76
N TYR A 381 -11.46 4.62 -2.02
CA TYR A 381 -12.29 5.77 -1.63
C TYR A 381 -11.60 6.71 -0.63
N GLN A 382 -10.70 6.19 0.22
CA GLN A 382 -9.90 6.98 1.16
C GLN A 382 -8.83 7.79 0.43
N ILE A 383 -8.24 7.20 -0.63
CA ILE A 383 -7.35 7.95 -1.51
C ILE A 383 -8.11 9.12 -2.13
N THR A 384 -9.33 8.89 -2.66
CA THR A 384 -10.16 9.95 -3.26
C THR A 384 -10.50 11.06 -2.28
N ASN A 385 -10.97 10.70 -1.09
CA ASN A 385 -11.60 11.64 -0.16
C ASN A 385 -10.61 12.31 0.81
N ASN A 386 -9.43 11.72 1.00
CA ASN A 386 -8.47 12.15 2.00
C ASN A 386 -7.07 12.42 1.43
N VAL A 387 -6.45 11.40 0.79
CA VAL A 387 -5.06 11.52 0.32
C VAL A 387 -4.92 12.53 -0.82
N ILE A 388 -5.81 12.48 -1.81
CA ILE A 388 -5.79 13.43 -2.95
C ILE A 388 -5.97 14.89 -2.49
N PRO A 389 -6.98 15.25 -1.67
CA PRO A 389 -7.12 16.62 -1.17
C PRO A 389 -5.93 17.10 -0.30
N TYR A 390 -5.30 16.18 0.45
CA TYR A 390 -4.06 16.47 1.18
C TYR A 390 -2.93 16.84 0.21
N PHE A 391 -2.69 16.02 -0.84
CA PHE A 391 -1.63 16.27 -1.81
C PHE A 391 -1.90 17.46 -2.73
N GLU A 392 -3.15 17.75 -3.07
CA GLU A 392 -3.53 18.98 -3.76
C GLU A 392 -3.03 20.21 -2.98
N ARG A 393 -3.22 20.16 -1.66
CA ARG A 393 -2.78 21.24 -0.80
C ARG A 393 -1.26 21.29 -0.62
N VAL A 394 -0.61 20.13 -0.44
CA VAL A 394 0.87 20.06 -0.43
C VAL A 394 1.44 20.63 -1.72
N HIS A 395 0.92 20.22 -2.88
CA HIS A 395 1.36 20.68 -4.18
C HIS A 395 1.24 22.21 -4.32
N SER A 396 0.08 22.77 -3.94
CA SER A 396 -0.18 24.21 -3.98
C SER A 396 0.79 25.00 -3.09
N GLU A 397 1.02 24.57 -1.84
CA GLU A 397 1.92 25.22 -0.90
C GLU A 397 3.41 25.12 -1.28
N MET A 398 3.77 24.08 -2.03
CA MET A 398 5.14 23.84 -2.48
C MET A 398 5.48 24.51 -3.83
N ALA A 399 4.48 25.05 -4.56
CA ALA A 399 4.65 25.54 -5.93
C ALA A 399 5.80 26.56 -6.10
N ASP A 400 5.93 27.51 -5.16
CA ASP A 400 6.95 28.57 -5.20
C ASP A 400 8.16 28.28 -4.27
N SER A 401 8.31 27.02 -3.83
CA SER A 401 9.36 26.65 -2.87
C SER A 401 10.73 26.41 -3.49
N GLY A 402 10.78 26.19 -4.79
CA GLY A 402 11.96 25.67 -5.50
C GLY A 402 12.15 24.15 -5.34
N TYR A 403 11.34 23.46 -4.54
CA TYR A 403 11.38 22.01 -4.33
C TYR A 403 10.24 21.32 -5.08
N ARG A 404 10.39 20.02 -5.34
CA ARG A 404 9.39 19.18 -5.99
C ARG A 404 8.71 18.26 -4.99
N VAL A 405 7.42 18.02 -5.17
CA VAL A 405 6.65 17.08 -4.34
C VAL A 405 6.88 15.67 -4.86
N GLY A 406 7.26 14.76 -3.98
CA GLY A 406 7.20 13.31 -4.18
C GLY A 406 6.17 12.70 -3.23
N ILE A 407 5.73 11.49 -3.52
CA ILE A 407 4.86 10.69 -2.65
C ILE A 407 5.56 9.40 -2.26
N TYR A 408 5.51 9.03 -0.96
CA TYR A 408 5.76 7.66 -0.51
C TYR A 408 4.42 7.00 -0.17
N GLY A 409 4.20 5.77 -0.65
CA GLY A 409 2.98 5.04 -0.34
C GLY A 409 2.76 3.82 -1.23
N THR A 410 1.53 3.28 -1.20
CA THR A 410 1.16 2.15 -2.06
C THR A 410 1.15 2.54 -3.54
N ARG A 411 1.29 1.56 -4.45
CA ARG A 411 1.22 1.77 -5.92
C ARG A 411 -0.02 2.57 -6.32
N ASN A 412 -1.20 2.22 -5.77
CA ASN A 412 -2.45 2.92 -6.08
C ASN A 412 -2.43 4.38 -5.63
N ALA A 413 -1.99 4.67 -4.40
CA ALA A 413 -1.89 6.04 -3.90
C ALA A 413 -0.89 6.86 -4.74
N CYS A 414 0.30 6.32 -4.98
CA CYS A 414 1.34 6.92 -5.80
C CYS A 414 0.84 7.22 -7.22
N MET A 415 0.24 6.25 -7.90
CA MET A 415 -0.26 6.38 -9.25
C MET A 415 -1.37 7.45 -9.34
N ARG A 416 -2.34 7.43 -8.42
CA ARG A 416 -3.48 8.36 -8.46
C ARG A 416 -3.09 9.80 -8.18
N VAL A 417 -2.21 10.03 -7.19
CA VAL A 417 -1.71 11.37 -6.86
C VAL A 417 -0.83 11.91 -7.98
N SER A 418 0.04 11.05 -8.56
CA SER A 418 0.93 11.44 -9.66
C SER A 418 0.18 11.74 -10.96
N ASN A 419 -0.85 10.95 -11.29
CA ASN A 419 -1.68 11.17 -12.49
C ASN A 419 -2.45 12.50 -12.46
N LEU A 420 -2.72 13.04 -11.27
CA LEU A 420 -3.31 14.37 -11.09
C LEU A 420 -2.26 15.49 -11.14
N GLY A 421 -0.97 15.16 -11.25
CA GLY A 421 0.12 16.12 -11.29
C GLY A 421 0.54 16.65 -9.91
N TYR A 422 0.01 16.12 -8.81
CA TYR A 422 0.32 16.58 -7.46
C TYR A 422 1.64 16.05 -6.91
N ALA A 423 2.16 14.94 -7.47
CA ALA A 423 3.49 14.44 -7.18
C ALA A 423 4.33 14.27 -8.46
N TYR A 424 5.56 14.76 -8.42
CA TYR A 424 6.52 14.65 -9.52
C TYR A 424 7.13 13.25 -9.59
N SER A 425 7.34 12.60 -8.45
CA SER A 425 7.98 11.28 -8.33
C SER A 425 7.32 10.43 -7.25
N SER A 426 7.43 9.12 -7.39
CA SER A 426 6.88 8.13 -6.47
C SER A 426 7.98 7.31 -5.82
N PHE A 427 7.87 7.14 -4.50
CA PHE A 427 8.59 6.16 -3.69
C PHE A 427 7.58 5.12 -3.23
N VAL A 428 7.63 3.92 -3.78
CA VAL A 428 6.61 2.89 -3.57
C VAL A 428 6.97 2.03 -2.37
N GLY A 429 6.01 1.79 -1.47
CA GLY A 429 6.16 0.95 -0.28
C GLY A 429 5.67 -0.48 -0.53
N ASP A 430 6.30 -1.23 -1.43
CA ASP A 430 5.90 -2.59 -1.82
C ASP A 430 6.17 -3.65 -0.75
N MET A 431 7.05 -3.37 0.23
CA MET A 431 7.30 -4.26 1.37
C MET A 431 6.05 -4.50 2.22
N SER A 432 5.11 -3.59 2.21
CA SER A 432 3.81 -3.71 2.87
C SER A 432 2.87 -4.64 2.07
N THR A 433 3.25 -5.92 1.99
CA THR A 433 2.55 -6.95 1.18
C THR A 433 1.10 -7.19 1.60
N GLY A 434 0.73 -6.78 2.82
CA GLY A 434 -0.64 -6.81 3.33
C GLY A 434 -1.50 -5.62 2.88
N PHE A 435 -0.90 -4.57 2.30
CA PHE A 435 -1.65 -3.38 1.88
C PHE A 435 -2.39 -3.65 0.56
N SER A 436 -3.68 -3.24 0.52
CA SER A 436 -4.58 -3.48 -0.60
C SER A 436 -4.25 -2.65 -1.84
N GLY A 437 -3.46 -1.59 -1.67
CA GLY A 437 -3.09 -0.67 -2.76
C GLY A 437 -1.81 -1.06 -3.52
N ASN A 438 -1.16 -2.19 -3.22
CA ASN A 438 0.07 -2.61 -3.88
C ASN A 438 -0.20 -3.63 -5.00
N LEU A 439 -0.36 -4.90 -4.65
CA LEU A 439 -0.56 -5.94 -5.66
C LEU A 439 -1.89 -5.73 -6.41
N GLY A 440 -1.88 -5.93 -7.74
CA GLY A 440 -3.03 -5.64 -8.60
C GLY A 440 -3.05 -4.21 -9.15
N PHE A 441 -2.01 -3.43 -8.85
CA PHE A 441 -1.81 -2.11 -9.44
C PHE A 441 -0.46 -2.06 -10.17
N LYS A 442 -0.47 -1.43 -11.35
CA LYS A 442 0.76 -1.18 -12.10
C LYS A 442 1.71 -0.29 -11.29
N MET A 443 3.01 -0.50 -11.47
CA MET A 443 4.03 0.40 -10.95
C MET A 443 3.82 1.81 -11.53
N PRO A 444 3.83 2.88 -10.73
CA PRO A 444 3.71 4.25 -11.25
C PRO A 444 4.83 4.55 -12.26
N SER A 445 4.50 5.19 -13.38
CA SER A 445 5.49 5.49 -14.43
C SER A 445 6.61 6.44 -13.99
N ASN A 446 6.39 7.20 -12.91
CA ASN A 446 7.33 8.15 -12.31
C ASN A 446 7.98 7.62 -11.02
N TRP A 447 7.99 6.30 -10.81
CA TRP A 447 8.61 5.76 -9.62
C TRP A 447 10.13 5.95 -9.64
N ALA A 448 10.68 6.35 -8.51
CA ALA A 448 12.12 6.49 -8.31
C ALA A 448 12.67 5.39 -7.42
N PHE A 449 11.94 5.06 -6.35
CA PHE A 449 12.32 4.08 -5.35
C PHE A 449 11.19 3.09 -5.10
N ASP A 450 11.56 1.84 -4.77
CA ASP A 450 10.63 0.73 -4.44
C ASP A 450 11.15 0.02 -3.19
N GLN A 451 10.54 0.30 -2.04
CA GLN A 451 10.89 -0.30 -0.75
C GLN A 451 10.35 -1.73 -0.67
N PHE A 452 11.24 -2.73 -0.47
CA PHE A 452 10.82 -4.12 -0.61
C PHE A 452 11.22 -5.06 0.54
N VAL A 453 12.18 -4.72 1.38
CA VAL A 453 12.54 -5.56 2.54
C VAL A 453 13.43 -4.84 3.55
N THR A 454 13.14 -5.02 4.84
CA THR A 454 14.04 -4.61 5.93
C THR A 454 15.15 -5.65 6.11
N THR A 455 16.37 -5.18 6.31
CA THR A 455 17.54 -6.03 6.59
C THR A 455 18.58 -5.31 7.43
N THR A 456 19.41 -6.07 8.15
CA THR A 456 20.57 -5.55 8.87
C THR A 456 21.84 -5.91 8.10
N ILE A 457 22.72 -4.94 7.89
CA ILE A 457 24.01 -5.10 7.21
C ILE A 457 25.16 -4.60 8.08
N GLY A 458 26.38 -5.07 7.78
CA GLY A 458 27.59 -4.67 8.49
C GLY A 458 27.76 -5.40 9.84
N SER A 459 28.63 -4.86 10.67
CA SER A 459 28.91 -5.37 12.03
C SER A 459 29.55 -4.27 12.90
N GLY A 460 29.44 -4.40 14.21
CA GLY A 460 30.02 -3.46 15.18
C GLY A 460 29.53 -2.02 14.94
N ASN A 461 30.43 -1.03 14.91
CA ASN A 461 30.05 0.38 14.70
C ASN A 461 29.48 0.67 13.31
N GLY A 462 29.66 -0.23 12.35
CA GLY A 462 29.12 -0.14 10.99
C GLY A 462 27.79 -0.89 10.82
N GLU A 463 27.31 -1.61 11.83
CA GLU A 463 26.03 -2.31 11.76
C GLU A 463 24.86 -1.32 11.65
N ILE A 464 23.96 -1.58 10.70
CA ILE A 464 22.81 -0.73 10.48
C ILE A 464 21.63 -1.56 9.93
N GLU A 465 20.44 -1.31 10.46
CA GLU A 465 19.17 -1.75 9.90
C GLU A 465 18.70 -0.73 8.85
N ILE A 466 18.32 -1.23 7.71
CA ILE A 466 17.86 -0.47 6.55
C ILE A 466 16.65 -1.15 5.91
N ASP A 467 15.85 -0.36 5.22
CA ASP A 467 14.92 -0.86 4.23
C ASP A 467 15.59 -0.78 2.86
N LYS A 468 15.61 -1.90 2.12
CA LYS A 468 16.19 -1.96 0.77
C LYS A 468 15.22 -1.38 -0.23
N ASP A 469 15.73 -0.49 -1.10
CA ASP A 469 14.94 0.15 -2.15
C ASP A 469 15.49 -0.20 -3.54
N GLY A 470 14.59 -0.67 -4.42
CA GLY A 470 14.83 -0.66 -5.86
C GLY A 470 15.00 0.77 -6.35
N TYR A 471 15.79 0.96 -7.40
CA TYR A 471 16.05 2.29 -7.97
C TYR A 471 15.83 2.29 -9.48
N SER A 472 14.93 3.16 -9.95
CA SER A 472 14.60 3.26 -11.38
C SER A 472 15.51 4.18 -12.18
N GLY A 473 16.21 5.09 -11.50
CA GLY A 473 16.97 6.18 -12.12
C GLY A 473 16.20 7.49 -12.28
N TYR A 474 14.96 7.57 -11.83
CA TYR A 474 14.09 8.74 -12.03
C TYR A 474 14.49 9.94 -11.15
N ASP A 475 14.92 9.71 -9.90
CA ASP A 475 15.37 10.75 -8.98
C ASP A 475 16.91 10.77 -8.91
N PRO A 476 17.59 11.88 -9.29
CA PRO A 476 19.03 11.98 -9.20
C PRO A 476 19.56 12.00 -7.76
N ALA A 477 18.70 12.24 -6.76
CA ALA A 477 19.00 12.46 -5.36
C ALA A 477 19.98 13.64 -5.10
N VAL A 478 20.18 13.98 -3.83
CA VAL A 478 21.03 15.11 -3.41
C VAL A 478 22.45 14.63 -3.23
N SER A 479 23.42 15.31 -3.88
CA SER A 479 24.86 15.02 -3.79
C SER A 479 25.68 16.13 -3.13
N ARG A 480 25.05 17.25 -2.82
CA ARG A 480 25.65 18.39 -2.12
C ARG A 480 24.57 19.26 -1.50
N LEU A 481 24.90 20.01 -0.47
CA LEU A 481 24.05 21.08 0.07
C LEU A 481 24.52 22.44 -0.42
N ASN A 482 23.59 23.39 -0.49
CA ASN A 482 23.93 24.79 -0.70
C ASN A 482 24.61 25.36 0.55
N ASP A 483 25.50 26.33 0.35
CA ASP A 483 26.04 27.13 1.45
C ASP A 483 24.96 28.04 2.02
N ILE A 484 24.63 27.81 3.30
CA ILE A 484 23.70 28.70 4.03
C ILE A 484 24.42 29.90 4.67
N SER A 485 25.75 30.01 4.51
CA SER A 485 26.55 31.15 4.97
C SER A 485 26.25 32.47 4.24
N SER A 486 25.45 32.40 3.14
CA SER A 486 24.97 33.57 2.40
C SER A 486 23.57 34.05 2.79
N ALA A 487 22.88 33.39 3.72
CA ALA A 487 21.78 34.06 4.39
C ALA A 487 22.36 35.28 5.10
N PRO A 488 21.89 36.52 4.83
CA PRO A 488 22.39 37.69 5.55
C PRO A 488 22.28 37.40 7.04
N SER A 489 23.43 37.46 7.74
CA SER A 489 23.38 37.39 9.20
C SER A 489 22.38 38.43 9.68
N PRO A 490 21.65 38.21 10.77
CA PRO A 490 20.82 39.27 11.36
C PRO A 490 21.56 40.59 11.49
N GLU A 491 22.88 40.55 11.70
CA GLU A 491 23.77 41.72 11.71
C GLU A 491 23.87 42.46 10.37
N LYS A 492 23.71 41.82 9.22
CA LYS A 492 23.71 42.47 7.88
C LYS A 492 22.33 43.06 7.53
N LEU A 493 21.26 42.57 8.07
CA LEU A 493 19.91 43.18 7.94
C LEU A 493 19.84 44.54 8.67
N PHE A 494 20.71 44.77 9.63
CA PHE A 494 20.73 46.00 10.45
C PHE A 494 21.94 46.89 10.21
N ALA A 495 22.88 46.54 9.31
CA ALA A 495 24.11 47.25 9.07
C ALA A 495 24.01 48.42 8.05
N GLY A 496 22.85 48.99 7.83
CA GLY A 496 22.61 49.97 6.79
C GLY A 496 21.98 51.31 7.18
N ASN A 497 21.51 51.51 8.39
CA ASN A 497 20.79 52.76 8.71
C ASN A 497 21.40 53.54 9.88
N SER A 498 21.51 54.85 9.68
CA SER A 498 21.99 55.81 10.66
C SER A 498 21.08 55.87 11.88
N ALA A 499 21.63 56.32 13.00
CA ALA A 499 21.10 56.26 14.36
C ALA A 499 19.72 56.97 14.64
N ASN A 500 18.92 57.22 13.60
CA ASN A 500 17.62 57.92 13.73
C ASN A 500 16.46 57.31 12.97
N ASP A 501 16.59 56.10 12.40
CA ASP A 501 15.49 55.49 11.69
C ASP A 501 14.66 54.57 12.60
N GLU A 502 13.35 54.78 12.58
CA GLU A 502 12.36 53.98 13.30
C GLU A 502 12.24 52.62 12.66
N VAL A 503 12.68 51.53 13.31
CA VAL A 503 12.55 50.16 12.80
C VAL A 503 11.16 49.64 13.19
N VAL A 504 10.28 49.50 12.20
CA VAL A 504 8.97 48.84 12.37
C VAL A 504 9.19 47.34 12.14
N GLY A 505 8.97 46.52 13.16
CA GLY A 505 9.03 45.07 13.08
C GLY A 505 7.91 44.47 12.21
N PRO A 506 7.92 43.16 11.99
CA PRO A 506 6.88 42.47 11.22
C PRO A 506 5.50 42.77 11.85
N THR A 507 4.51 42.96 11.00
CA THR A 507 3.12 43.20 11.40
C THR A 507 2.33 41.90 11.48
N VAL A 508 1.42 41.80 12.46
CA VAL A 508 0.43 40.72 12.54
C VAL A 508 -0.93 41.29 12.18
N ASP A 509 -1.68 40.59 11.35
CA ASP A 509 -3.06 40.93 11.03
C ASP A 509 -3.99 40.38 12.10
N ILE A 510 -4.62 41.26 12.88
CA ILE A 510 -5.64 40.89 13.86
C ILE A 510 -6.93 41.61 13.46
N LEU A 511 -7.91 40.82 12.97
CA LEU A 511 -9.23 41.31 12.56
C LEU A 511 -9.20 42.41 11.47
N GLY A 512 -8.23 42.32 10.53
CA GLY A 512 -8.09 43.27 9.43
C GLY A 512 -7.27 44.51 9.77
N TYR A 513 -6.66 44.57 10.96
CA TYR A 513 -5.74 45.63 11.35
C TYR A 513 -4.31 45.11 11.37
N GLN A 514 -3.42 45.74 10.63
CA GLN A 514 -1.98 45.45 10.66
C GLN A 514 -1.35 46.12 11.90
N ILE A 515 -1.08 45.32 12.92
CA ILE A 515 -0.46 45.80 14.16
C ILE A 515 1.03 45.42 14.10
N PRO A 516 1.94 46.41 14.17
CA PRO A 516 3.37 46.13 14.28
C PRO A 516 3.66 45.42 15.60
N LEU A 517 4.34 44.26 15.53
CA LEU A 517 4.66 43.43 16.69
C LEU A 517 5.54 44.15 17.73
N PHE A 518 6.31 45.16 17.30
CA PHE A 518 7.05 46.04 18.21
C PHE A 518 7.49 47.33 17.51
N LYS A 519 7.58 48.37 18.30
CA LYS A 519 8.16 49.66 17.94
C LYS A 519 9.32 49.89 18.89
N LEU A 520 10.56 49.79 18.43
CA LEU A 520 11.72 49.97 19.27
C LEU A 520 12.44 51.29 18.88
N ASN A 521 12.62 52.18 19.82
CA ASN A 521 13.56 53.29 19.70
C ASN A 521 14.98 52.76 19.99
N VAL A 522 15.84 52.88 19.01
CA VAL A 522 17.18 52.25 18.98
C VAL A 522 18.12 52.89 20.01
N GLY A 523 18.55 52.11 20.97
CA GLY A 523 19.58 52.42 21.96
C GLY A 523 20.04 51.22 22.80
N LEU A 524 19.49 50.01 22.54
CA LEU A 524 19.84 48.81 23.28
C LEU A 524 20.19 47.64 22.33
N GLU A 525 21.35 47.02 22.54
CA GLU A 525 21.71 45.75 21.88
C GLU A 525 20.77 44.64 22.38
N VAL A 526 19.88 44.17 21.53
CA VAL A 526 19.02 42.99 21.80
C VAL A 526 19.75 41.76 21.35
N LYS A 527 20.29 40.97 22.26
CA LYS A 527 21.03 39.76 21.91
C LYS A 527 20.19 38.49 21.84
N ASP A 528 19.07 38.37 22.54
CA ASP A 528 18.26 37.13 22.52
C ASP A 528 16.79 37.39 22.84
N ILE A 529 15.88 37.25 21.88
CA ILE A 529 14.44 37.11 22.11
C ILE A 529 14.11 35.61 22.21
N VAL A 530 13.69 35.14 23.38
CA VAL A 530 13.55 33.72 23.64
C VAL A 530 12.08 33.23 23.56
N LYS A 531 11.10 34.07 23.88
CA LYS A 531 9.70 33.65 23.88
C LYS A 531 8.73 34.82 23.79
N MET A 532 7.73 34.67 22.93
CA MET A 532 6.57 35.54 22.86
C MET A 532 5.32 34.69 23.07
N GLU A 533 4.53 35.01 24.10
CA GLU A 533 3.23 34.37 24.36
C GLU A 533 2.12 35.41 24.18
N VAL A 534 1.07 35.04 23.46
CA VAL A 534 -0.13 35.89 23.29
C VAL A 534 -1.27 35.16 23.98
N GLU A 535 -1.83 35.77 25.04
CA GLU A 535 -3.01 35.26 25.73
C GLU A 535 -4.20 36.15 25.48
N PHE A 536 -5.38 35.58 25.26
CA PHE A 536 -6.62 36.34 25.15
C PHE A 536 -7.31 36.38 26.52
N ASP A 537 -7.47 37.56 27.07
CA ASP A 537 -8.23 37.77 28.30
C ASP A 537 -9.71 37.95 27.98
N GLN A 538 -10.52 36.94 28.33
CA GLN A 538 -11.96 36.98 28.10
C GLN A 538 -12.73 37.99 28.95
N GLN A 539 -12.17 38.44 30.08
CA GLN A 539 -12.85 39.43 30.97
C GLN A 539 -12.65 40.85 30.48
N GLU A 540 -11.50 41.14 29.89
CA GLU A 540 -11.19 42.48 29.37
C GLU A 540 -11.42 42.60 27.85
N ASN A 541 -11.75 41.50 27.18
CA ASN A 541 -11.90 41.42 25.72
C ASN A 541 -10.67 41.99 24.97
N ALA A 542 -9.49 41.71 25.51
CA ALA A 542 -8.20 42.21 25.03
C ALA A 542 -7.15 41.10 24.93
N TYR A 543 -6.18 41.29 24.02
CA TYR A 543 -5.03 40.40 23.92
C TYR A 543 -3.89 40.94 24.79
N LYS A 544 -3.32 40.06 25.62
CA LYS A 544 -2.13 40.35 26.42
C LYS A 544 -0.92 39.70 25.72
N VAL A 545 0.05 40.52 25.35
CA VAL A 545 1.30 40.06 24.73
C VAL A 545 2.42 40.11 25.76
N LEU A 546 2.97 38.95 26.10
CA LEU A 546 4.10 38.81 27.01
C LEU A 546 5.37 38.58 26.20
N ILE A 547 6.32 39.49 26.29
CA ILE A 547 7.64 39.38 25.65
C ILE A 547 8.67 39.14 26.74
N GLY A 548 9.23 37.92 26.78
CA GLY A 548 10.33 37.56 27.67
C GLY A 548 11.67 37.73 27.00
N VAL A 549 12.54 38.57 27.55
CA VAL A 549 13.95 38.69 27.12
C VAL A 549 14.83 37.99 28.14
N THR A 550 15.57 36.97 27.73
CA THR A 550 16.58 36.33 28.56
C THR A 550 17.88 37.09 28.48
N LYS A 551 18.14 37.91 29.39
CA LYS A 551 19.32 38.01 30.25
C LYS A 551 18.95 38.95 31.39
N GLU A 552 18.90 38.40 32.58
CA GLU A 552 18.76 39.05 33.85
C GLU A 552 17.61 40.10 33.94
N SER A 553 16.42 39.58 34.28
CA SER A 553 15.32 40.28 34.95
C SER A 553 14.88 41.64 34.41
N LEU A 554 14.32 41.70 33.21
CA LEU A 554 13.40 42.77 32.80
C LEU A 554 12.24 42.18 32.02
N SER A 555 11.13 41.93 32.69
CA SER A 555 9.84 41.71 32.03
C SER A 555 9.20 43.06 31.82
N THR A 556 8.89 43.42 30.58
CA THR A 556 8.06 44.60 30.30
C THR A 556 6.71 44.08 29.79
N GLU A 557 5.67 44.39 30.52
CA GLU A 557 4.29 44.12 30.16
C GLU A 557 3.80 45.26 29.25
N ILE A 558 3.36 44.93 28.04
CA ILE A 558 2.76 45.90 27.12
C ILE A 558 1.28 45.55 27.00
N THR A 559 0.41 46.39 27.52
CA THR A 559 -1.04 46.34 27.31
C THR A 559 -1.38 47.27 26.16
N GLY A 560 -2.06 46.73 25.12
CA GLY A 560 -2.60 47.50 24.00
C GLY A 560 -4.11 47.38 23.92
#